data_104e7204b5186bb224fac8a29887fa1c
#
_entry.id   104e7204b5186bb224fac8a29887fa1c
#
_cell.length_a   1.000
_cell.length_b   1.000
_cell.length_c   1.000
_cell.angle_alpha   90.00
_cell.angle_beta   90.00
_cell.angle_gamma   90.00
#
_symmetry.space_group_name_H-M   'P 1'
#
loop_
_entity.id
_entity.type
_entity.pdbx_description
1 polymer ?
#
loop_
_entity_poly.entity_id
_entity_poly.type
_entity_poly.pdbx_seq_one_letter_code
_entity_poly.pdbx_strand_id
1 'polypeptide(L)'
;DVYKRQEEKDPKFKIISDLPWSEQEIKERLTAYKQLSDKVEQEWHTLSAQKKETYFQLAKYPVQAAAQMNSKLLTAQLARRGKVDWADSDRAYDSIVSLTKRYNTTKWNRMMDFQPRKLPVFDRVERKTVLSVLPEKRQAVYTWNGADCVNSSPVVCEGLGYEGKAVAVAKNKELTFEFAAWETDSVEVEVRLLPNHPVEGERLRFTISLDGSATESVSYETKGRSEEWKENVLCNQAVRRMILPVTRKTSHRLIFTALDEGVVLDQIYLYTPRIK
;
A
#
# COMPACT_ATOMS: atom_id res chain seq x y z
N ASP A 1 11.22 -16.19 -14.94
CA ASP A 1 10.61 -16.13 -16.28
C ASP A 1 9.54 -17.19 -16.58
N VAL A 2 9.67 -18.40 -16.06
CA VAL A 2 8.64 -19.46 -16.22
C VAL A 2 7.35 -19.09 -15.49
N TYR A 3 7.44 -18.51 -14.30
CA TYR A 3 6.28 -18.04 -13.52
C TYR A 3 5.53 -16.89 -14.23
N LYS A 4 6.25 -15.91 -14.76
CA LYS A 4 5.62 -14.83 -15.53
C LYS A 4 4.88 -15.35 -16.77
N ARG A 5 5.40 -16.35 -17.45
CA ARG A 5 4.73 -16.97 -18.60
C ARG A 5 3.48 -17.76 -18.22
N GLN A 6 3.44 -18.38 -17.03
CA GLN A 6 2.23 -19.04 -16.53
C GLN A 6 1.17 -18.01 -16.14
N GLU A 7 1.56 -16.94 -15.43
CA GLU A 7 0.67 -15.85 -15.08
C GLU A 7 0.05 -15.20 -16.32
N GLU A 8 0.80 -15.03 -17.41
CA GLU A 8 0.29 -14.51 -18.67
C GLU A 8 -0.77 -15.39 -19.36
N LYS A 9 -0.74 -16.68 -19.10
CA LYS A 9 -1.69 -17.64 -19.67
C LYS A 9 -2.93 -17.83 -18.81
N ASP A 10 -2.88 -17.46 -17.53
CA ASP A 10 -4.01 -17.59 -16.61
C ASP A 10 -5.03 -16.47 -16.89
N PRO A 11 -6.30 -16.81 -17.25
CA PRO A 11 -7.33 -15.81 -17.52
C PRO A 11 -7.55 -14.79 -16.39
N LYS A 12 -7.33 -15.18 -15.14
CA LYS A 12 -7.49 -14.27 -13.97
C LYS A 12 -6.56 -13.05 -14.02
N PHE A 13 -5.36 -13.18 -14.58
CA PHE A 13 -4.41 -12.07 -14.74
C PHE A 13 -4.74 -11.13 -15.90
N LYS A 14 -5.72 -11.49 -16.72
CA LYS A 14 -6.25 -10.61 -17.78
C LYS A 14 -7.38 -9.71 -17.32
N ILE A 15 -7.86 -9.92 -16.10
CA ILE A 15 -8.94 -9.14 -15.52
C ILE A 15 -8.35 -8.06 -14.62
N ILE A 16 -8.59 -6.81 -14.96
CA ILE A 16 -8.26 -5.66 -14.11
C ILE A 16 -9.40 -5.52 -13.11
N SER A 17 -9.10 -5.79 -11.84
CA SER A 17 -10.06 -5.63 -10.74
C SER A 17 -9.95 -4.24 -10.11
N ASP A 18 -11.09 -3.73 -9.65
CA ASP A 18 -11.11 -2.52 -8.84
C ASP A 18 -10.50 -2.78 -7.46
N LEU A 19 -9.83 -1.79 -6.92
CA LEU A 19 -9.30 -1.84 -5.57
C LEU A 19 -10.44 -1.70 -4.54
N PRO A 20 -10.34 -2.35 -3.38
CA PRO A 20 -11.32 -2.24 -2.30
C PRO A 20 -11.16 -0.92 -1.52
N TRP A 21 -10.99 0.18 -2.23
CA TRP A 21 -10.74 1.51 -1.67
C TRP A 21 -12.00 2.37 -1.71
N SER A 22 -12.17 3.20 -0.69
CA SER A 22 -13.20 4.23 -0.67
C SER A 22 -12.91 5.34 -1.69
N GLU A 23 -13.92 6.13 -2.01
CA GLU A 23 -13.75 7.32 -2.86
C GLU A 23 -12.72 8.29 -2.29
N GLN A 24 -12.68 8.44 -0.95
CA GLN A 24 -11.73 9.31 -0.27
C GLN A 24 -10.28 8.82 -0.44
N GLU A 25 -10.01 7.53 -0.22
CA GLU A 25 -8.68 6.95 -0.38
C GLU A 25 -8.18 7.08 -1.82
N ILE A 26 -9.07 6.88 -2.79
CA ILE A 26 -8.75 7.10 -4.20
C ILE A 26 -8.34 8.57 -4.44
N LYS A 27 -9.11 9.54 -3.93
CA LYS A 27 -8.83 10.97 -4.09
C LYS A 27 -7.53 11.38 -3.40
N GLU A 28 -7.26 10.86 -2.21
CA GLU A 28 -6.00 11.09 -1.47
C GLU A 28 -4.80 10.57 -2.29
N ARG A 29 -4.91 9.38 -2.84
CA ARG A 29 -3.85 8.78 -3.67
C ARG A 29 -3.60 9.59 -4.94
N LEU A 30 -4.66 10.00 -5.64
CA LEU A 30 -4.54 10.84 -6.83
C LEU A 30 -3.90 12.20 -6.52
N THR A 31 -4.26 12.80 -5.39
CA THR A 31 -3.69 14.07 -4.91
C THR A 31 -2.20 13.91 -4.61
N ALA A 32 -1.79 12.86 -3.90
CA ALA A 32 -0.39 12.59 -3.59
C ALA A 32 0.47 12.43 -4.86
N TYR A 33 -0.02 11.68 -5.85
CA TYR A 33 0.68 11.53 -7.11
C TYR A 33 0.73 12.82 -7.92
N LYS A 34 -0.34 13.62 -7.88
CA LYS A 34 -0.33 14.93 -8.53
C LYS A 34 0.74 15.84 -7.92
N GLN A 35 0.79 15.94 -6.59
CA GLN A 35 1.81 16.73 -5.89
C GLN A 35 3.23 16.30 -6.24
N LEU A 36 3.48 14.99 -6.29
CA LEU A 36 4.79 14.47 -6.67
C LEU A 36 5.12 14.78 -8.15
N SER A 37 4.14 14.66 -9.05
CA SER A 37 4.28 15.02 -10.45
C SER A 37 4.56 16.53 -10.65
N ASP A 38 3.85 17.39 -9.91
CA ASP A 38 4.06 18.84 -9.94
C ASP A 38 5.47 19.19 -9.43
N LYS A 39 5.96 18.52 -8.39
CA LYS A 39 7.31 18.73 -7.84
C LYS A 39 8.39 18.42 -8.87
N VAL A 40 8.35 17.24 -9.51
CA VAL A 40 9.36 16.91 -10.53
C VAL A 40 9.27 17.83 -11.77
N GLU A 41 8.09 18.39 -12.09
CA GLU A 41 7.93 19.38 -13.14
C GLU A 41 8.58 20.71 -12.75
N GLN A 42 8.38 21.18 -11.54
CA GLN A 42 9.03 22.39 -11.02
C GLN A 42 10.55 22.25 -11.03
N GLU A 43 11.08 21.16 -10.51
CA GLU A 43 12.53 20.90 -10.53
C GLU A 43 13.08 20.84 -11.96
N TRP A 44 12.36 20.24 -12.89
CA TRP A 44 12.73 20.19 -14.30
C TRP A 44 13.00 21.59 -14.89
N HIS A 45 12.19 22.56 -14.52
CA HIS A 45 12.35 23.94 -15.04
C HIS A 45 13.59 24.66 -14.52
N THR A 46 14.12 24.27 -13.36
CA THR A 46 15.33 24.84 -12.76
C THR A 46 16.64 24.27 -13.33
N LEU A 47 16.56 23.13 -14.02
CA LEU A 47 17.76 22.40 -14.47
C LEU A 47 18.34 22.99 -15.75
N SER A 48 19.69 22.92 -15.84
CA SER A 48 20.40 23.22 -17.08
C SER A 48 20.09 22.18 -18.18
N ALA A 49 20.25 22.57 -19.43
CA ALA A 49 19.97 21.70 -20.59
C ALA A 49 20.73 20.35 -20.51
N GLN A 50 21.98 20.37 -20.04
CA GLN A 50 22.80 19.15 -19.88
C GLN A 50 22.21 18.16 -18.87
N LYS A 51 21.59 18.65 -17.79
CA LYS A 51 21.02 17.81 -16.73
C LYS A 51 19.60 17.32 -17.07
N LYS A 52 18.90 18.04 -17.93
CA LYS A 52 17.49 17.73 -18.23
C LYS A 52 17.26 16.33 -18.78
N GLU A 53 18.10 15.84 -19.70
CA GLU A 53 17.90 14.51 -20.26
C GLU A 53 18.04 13.42 -19.17
N THR A 54 19.08 13.50 -18.34
CA THR A 54 19.28 12.54 -17.24
C THR A 54 18.15 12.62 -16.22
N TYR A 55 17.75 13.82 -15.82
CA TYR A 55 16.64 14.00 -14.89
C TYR A 55 15.31 13.49 -15.47
N PHE A 56 15.06 13.70 -16.75
CA PHE A 56 13.87 13.17 -17.40
C PHE A 56 13.81 11.64 -17.29
N GLN A 57 14.92 10.96 -17.52
CA GLN A 57 14.96 9.51 -17.49
C GLN A 57 14.88 8.93 -16.07
N LEU A 58 15.59 9.54 -15.12
CA LEU A 58 15.74 8.98 -13.77
C LEU A 58 14.64 9.42 -12.78
N ALA A 59 14.04 10.58 -12.99
CA ALA A 59 13.06 11.14 -12.07
C ALA A 59 11.73 11.49 -12.75
N LYS A 60 11.74 12.37 -13.76
CA LYS A 60 10.49 12.92 -14.31
C LYS A 60 9.63 11.85 -15.00
N TYR A 61 10.22 11.06 -15.89
CA TYR A 61 9.48 10.01 -16.60
C TYR A 61 8.90 8.94 -15.65
N PRO A 62 9.67 8.32 -14.74
CA PRO A 62 9.14 7.31 -13.82
C PRO A 62 8.02 7.86 -12.94
N VAL A 63 8.19 9.06 -12.38
CA VAL A 63 7.20 9.69 -11.50
C VAL A 63 5.93 10.03 -12.28
N GLN A 64 6.04 10.70 -13.42
CA GLN A 64 4.88 11.07 -14.22
C GLN A 64 4.17 9.86 -14.80
N ALA A 65 4.89 8.85 -15.29
CA ALA A 65 4.29 7.62 -15.78
C ALA A 65 3.52 6.88 -14.68
N ALA A 66 4.08 6.77 -13.48
CA ALA A 66 3.40 6.18 -12.32
C ALA A 66 2.15 7.00 -11.92
N ALA A 67 2.25 8.34 -11.89
CA ALA A 67 1.11 9.22 -11.61
C ALA A 67 -0.01 9.03 -12.64
N GLN A 68 0.31 8.98 -13.92
CA GLN A 68 -0.69 8.78 -14.98
C GLN A 68 -1.27 7.36 -14.96
N MET A 69 -0.49 6.31 -14.64
CA MET A 69 -1.03 4.96 -14.46
C MET A 69 -2.04 4.89 -13.31
N ASN A 70 -1.72 5.49 -12.16
CA ASN A 70 -2.67 5.58 -11.04
C ASN A 70 -3.90 6.40 -11.45
N SER A 71 -3.73 7.55 -12.10
CA SER A 71 -4.83 8.37 -12.59
C SER A 71 -5.74 7.58 -13.54
N LYS A 72 -5.18 6.91 -14.54
CA LYS A 72 -5.93 6.10 -15.50
C LYS A 72 -6.82 5.05 -14.83
N LEU A 73 -6.27 4.28 -13.90
CA LEU A 73 -6.98 3.16 -13.29
C LEU A 73 -7.97 3.63 -12.21
N LEU A 74 -7.57 4.56 -11.36
CA LEU A 74 -8.38 5.02 -10.24
C LEU A 74 -9.54 5.94 -10.68
N THR A 75 -9.32 6.81 -11.66
CA THR A 75 -10.43 7.61 -12.22
C THR A 75 -11.42 6.72 -12.99
N ALA A 76 -10.93 5.67 -13.69
CA ALA A 76 -11.82 4.69 -14.30
C ALA A 76 -12.65 3.93 -13.26
N GLN A 77 -12.06 3.61 -12.10
CA GLN A 77 -12.80 2.99 -10.98
C GLN A 77 -13.91 3.90 -10.47
N LEU A 78 -13.69 5.20 -10.36
CA LEU A 78 -14.71 6.17 -10.00
C LEU A 78 -15.73 6.37 -11.12
N ALA A 79 -15.30 6.43 -12.37
CA ALA A 79 -16.18 6.62 -13.54
C ALA A 79 -17.13 5.46 -13.74
N ARG A 80 -16.70 4.21 -13.51
CA ARG A 80 -17.58 3.03 -13.54
C ARG A 80 -18.76 3.14 -12.59
N ARG A 81 -18.64 3.94 -11.53
CA ARG A 81 -19.66 4.18 -10.50
C ARG A 81 -20.37 5.53 -10.66
N GLY A 82 -20.14 6.20 -11.78
CA GLY A 82 -20.78 7.49 -12.07
C GLY A 82 -20.32 8.65 -11.17
N LYS A 83 -19.16 8.53 -10.51
CA LYS A 83 -18.62 9.56 -9.61
C LYS A 83 -17.87 10.67 -10.36
N VAL A 84 -17.24 10.34 -11.49
CA VAL A 84 -16.51 11.24 -12.36
C VAL A 84 -16.72 10.85 -13.82
N ASP A 85 -16.31 11.72 -14.74
CA ASP A 85 -16.30 11.42 -16.17
C ASP A 85 -15.12 10.52 -16.56
N TRP A 86 -15.26 9.79 -17.67
CA TRP A 86 -14.20 8.94 -18.22
C TRP A 86 -13.04 9.73 -18.84
N ALA A 87 -13.25 11.01 -19.13
CA ALA A 87 -12.25 11.85 -19.78
C ALA A 87 -10.93 11.92 -19.01
N ASP A 88 -10.94 11.86 -17.68
CA ASP A 88 -9.71 11.88 -16.87
C ASP A 88 -8.87 10.61 -17.07
N SER A 89 -9.53 9.46 -17.11
CA SER A 89 -8.88 8.18 -17.40
C SER A 89 -8.29 8.16 -18.82
N ASP A 90 -9.04 8.66 -19.78
CA ASP A 90 -8.60 8.75 -21.19
C ASP A 90 -7.41 9.68 -21.34
N ARG A 91 -7.44 10.88 -20.74
CA ARG A 91 -6.33 11.84 -20.75
C ARG A 91 -5.06 11.24 -20.10
N ALA A 92 -5.23 10.51 -19.02
CA ALA A 92 -4.10 9.87 -18.36
C ALA A 92 -3.46 8.80 -19.28
N TYR A 93 -4.25 8.00 -19.98
CA TYR A 93 -3.73 7.06 -20.97
C TYR A 93 -2.94 7.76 -22.09
N ASP A 94 -3.52 8.82 -22.68
CA ASP A 94 -2.88 9.57 -23.75
C ASP A 94 -1.56 10.22 -23.29
N SER A 95 -1.53 10.67 -22.01
CA SER A 95 -0.32 11.19 -21.38
C SER A 95 0.78 10.13 -21.24
N ILE A 96 0.45 8.90 -20.85
CA ILE A 96 1.41 7.78 -20.79
C ILE A 96 2.01 7.51 -22.17
N VAL A 97 1.17 7.43 -23.20
CA VAL A 97 1.62 7.22 -24.58
C VAL A 97 2.57 8.33 -25.01
N SER A 98 2.22 9.59 -24.74
CA SER A 98 3.02 10.77 -25.11
C SER A 98 4.36 10.80 -24.36
N LEU A 99 4.37 10.52 -23.05
CA LEU A 99 5.59 10.42 -22.22
C LEU A 99 6.52 9.34 -22.73
N THR A 100 5.97 8.17 -23.07
CA THR A 100 6.77 7.04 -23.58
C THR A 100 7.33 7.32 -24.97
N LYS A 101 6.55 7.93 -25.87
CA LYS A 101 7.05 8.38 -27.17
C LYS A 101 8.18 9.38 -27.00
N ARG A 102 8.03 10.37 -26.11
CA ARG A 102 9.09 11.33 -25.81
C ARG A 102 10.35 10.65 -25.26
N TYR A 103 10.21 9.68 -24.37
CA TYR A 103 11.36 8.91 -23.86
C TYR A 103 12.13 8.26 -25.01
N ASN A 104 11.43 7.65 -25.95
CA ASN A 104 12.01 6.98 -27.10
C ASN A 104 12.61 7.92 -28.15
N THR A 105 12.44 9.26 -28.05
CA THR A 105 13.18 10.22 -28.87
C THR A 105 14.57 10.55 -28.33
N THR A 106 14.90 10.10 -27.13
CA THR A 106 16.23 10.24 -26.52
C THR A 106 17.23 9.21 -27.08
N LYS A 107 18.45 9.21 -26.55
CA LYS A 107 19.47 8.18 -26.87
C LYS A 107 19.01 6.75 -26.53
N TRP A 108 17.95 6.59 -25.73
CA TRP A 108 17.35 5.32 -25.33
C TRP A 108 16.19 4.90 -26.26
N ASN A 109 16.29 5.18 -27.54
CA ASN A 109 15.28 4.85 -28.53
C ASN A 109 14.85 3.38 -28.44
N ARG A 110 13.53 3.13 -28.47
CA ARG A 110 12.88 1.81 -28.36
C ARG A 110 13.11 1.07 -27.03
N MET A 111 13.60 1.74 -26.00
CA MET A 111 13.82 1.11 -24.70
C MET A 111 12.53 0.97 -23.89
N MET A 112 11.59 1.90 -24.05
CA MET A 112 10.31 1.90 -23.35
C MET A 112 9.15 1.59 -24.29
N ASP A 113 8.20 0.82 -23.75
CA ASP A 113 6.94 0.50 -24.40
C ASP A 113 5.79 1.01 -23.52
N PHE A 114 4.76 1.61 -24.11
CA PHE A 114 3.57 2.02 -23.38
C PHE A 114 2.57 0.86 -23.19
N GLN A 115 2.76 -0.26 -23.90
CA GLN A 115 2.00 -1.51 -23.76
C GLN A 115 2.94 -2.70 -23.53
N PRO A 116 3.74 -2.71 -22.46
CA PRO A 116 4.68 -3.79 -22.22
C PRO A 116 3.99 -5.14 -22.25
N ARG A 117 4.47 -6.03 -23.13
CA ARG A 117 3.95 -7.40 -23.29
C ARG A 117 2.47 -7.46 -23.67
N LYS A 118 1.86 -6.37 -24.10
CA LYS A 118 0.43 -6.23 -24.43
C LYS A 118 -0.49 -6.69 -23.28
N LEU A 119 -0.10 -6.37 -22.04
CA LEU A 119 -0.94 -6.69 -20.89
C LEU A 119 -2.09 -5.68 -20.78
N PRO A 120 -3.32 -6.13 -20.48
CA PRO A 120 -4.52 -5.28 -20.44
C PRO A 120 -4.41 -4.09 -19.47
N VAL A 121 -3.58 -4.20 -18.43
CA VAL A 121 -3.35 -3.11 -17.47
C VAL A 121 -2.75 -1.87 -18.13
N PHE A 122 -2.07 -2.02 -19.28
CA PHE A 122 -1.50 -0.92 -20.04
C PHE A 122 -2.41 -0.37 -21.13
N ASP A 123 -3.52 -1.05 -21.42
CA ASP A 123 -4.48 -0.60 -22.41
C ASP A 123 -5.32 0.57 -21.88
N ARG A 124 -6.07 1.22 -22.79
CA ARG A 124 -7.14 2.14 -22.41
C ARG A 124 -8.20 1.35 -21.63
N VAL A 125 -8.69 1.90 -20.55
CA VAL A 125 -9.64 1.18 -19.71
C VAL A 125 -10.98 1.04 -20.42
N GLU A 126 -11.51 -0.18 -20.43
CA GLU A 126 -12.82 -0.47 -21.02
C GLU A 126 -13.94 0.22 -20.22
N ARG A 127 -14.82 0.91 -20.91
CA ARG A 127 -15.97 1.60 -20.32
C ARG A 127 -17.07 0.61 -19.94
N LYS A 128 -17.09 0.22 -18.69
CA LYS A 128 -18.14 -0.64 -18.08
C LYS A 128 -18.72 0.07 -16.88
N THR A 129 -20.04 -0.04 -16.71
CA THR A 129 -20.72 0.43 -15.50
C THR A 129 -20.75 -0.68 -14.47
N VAL A 130 -20.50 -0.34 -13.22
CA VAL A 130 -20.57 -1.24 -12.07
C VAL A 130 -21.51 -0.62 -11.04
N LEU A 131 -22.54 -1.36 -10.65
CA LEU A 131 -23.56 -0.88 -9.71
C LEU A 131 -23.12 -0.99 -8.23
N SER A 132 -22.00 -1.66 -7.94
CA SER A 132 -21.50 -1.81 -6.57
C SER A 132 -21.03 -0.46 -6.00
N VAL A 133 -21.37 -0.21 -4.75
CA VAL A 133 -20.91 0.97 -4.01
C VAL A 133 -19.46 0.79 -3.57
N LEU A 134 -18.68 1.87 -3.61
CA LEU A 134 -17.34 1.86 -3.02
C LEU A 134 -17.45 1.73 -1.50
N PRO A 135 -16.51 1.04 -0.84
CA PRO A 135 -16.49 0.96 0.61
C PRO A 135 -16.26 2.35 1.22
N GLU A 136 -16.81 2.57 2.41
CA GLU A 136 -16.50 3.76 3.18
C GLU A 136 -15.14 3.62 3.87
N LYS A 137 -14.37 4.71 3.90
CA LYS A 137 -13.13 4.75 4.68
C LYS A 137 -13.48 4.65 6.16
N ARG A 138 -12.93 3.64 6.83
CA ARG A 138 -13.05 3.54 8.30
C ARG A 138 -12.10 4.54 8.94
N GLN A 139 -12.63 5.30 9.89
CA GLN A 139 -11.80 6.16 10.71
C GLN A 139 -11.32 5.36 11.94
N ALA A 140 -10.01 5.26 12.10
CA ALA A 140 -9.42 4.69 13.29
C ALA A 140 -9.57 5.69 14.46
N VAL A 141 -9.83 5.16 15.67
CA VAL A 141 -9.83 5.97 16.90
C VAL A 141 -8.41 6.27 17.33
N TYR A 142 -7.53 5.28 17.19
CA TYR A 142 -6.08 5.43 17.43
C TYR A 142 -5.29 4.85 16.27
N THR A 143 -4.16 5.48 16.00
CA THR A 143 -3.18 5.04 15.00
C THR A 143 -1.77 5.28 15.54
N TRP A 144 -0.91 4.28 15.46
CA TRP A 144 0.51 4.39 15.81
C TRP A 144 1.37 3.81 14.70
N ASN A 145 2.51 4.41 14.44
CA ASN A 145 3.60 3.74 13.75
C ASN A 145 4.33 2.81 14.72
N GLY A 146 5.05 1.83 14.22
CA GLY A 146 5.87 0.98 15.08
C GLY A 146 6.84 1.76 15.97
N ALA A 147 7.33 2.90 15.50
CA ALA A 147 8.23 3.79 16.23
C ALA A 147 7.57 4.58 17.39
N ASP A 148 6.25 4.63 17.46
CA ASP A 148 5.52 5.41 18.47
C ASP A 148 5.32 4.64 19.80
N CYS A 149 5.99 3.49 19.98
CA CYS A 149 5.93 2.71 21.20
C CYS A 149 6.53 3.47 22.40
N VAL A 150 5.98 3.24 23.60
CA VAL A 150 6.35 3.99 24.80
C VAL A 150 7.43 3.31 25.66
N ASN A 151 7.72 2.04 25.42
CA ASN A 151 8.62 1.24 26.28
C ASN A 151 10.05 1.10 25.78
N SER A 152 10.34 1.55 24.57
CA SER A 152 11.68 1.42 23.97
C SER A 152 11.92 2.51 22.91
N SER A 153 13.17 2.66 22.48
CA SER A 153 13.54 3.41 21.29
C SER A 153 13.95 2.41 20.22
N PRO A 154 12.99 1.89 19.44
CA PRO A 154 13.25 0.83 18.48
C PRO A 154 14.06 1.34 17.29
N VAL A 155 14.74 0.42 16.61
CA VAL A 155 15.46 0.74 15.37
C VAL A 155 14.45 0.95 14.25
N VAL A 156 14.33 2.18 13.80
CA VAL A 156 13.46 2.56 12.67
C VAL A 156 14.13 2.13 11.37
N CYS A 157 13.37 1.43 10.53
CA CYS A 157 13.75 1.14 9.16
C CYS A 157 13.40 2.36 8.30
N GLU A 158 14.31 3.32 8.21
CA GLU A 158 14.07 4.60 7.53
C GLU A 158 13.56 4.41 6.09
N GLY A 159 12.49 5.11 5.75
CA GLY A 159 11.87 5.05 4.42
C GLY A 159 11.03 3.81 4.16
N LEU A 160 10.92 2.87 5.10
CA LEU A 160 10.04 1.71 5.00
C LEU A 160 8.76 1.91 5.80
N GLY A 161 7.66 1.32 5.27
CA GLY A 161 6.32 1.47 5.83
C GLY A 161 5.58 2.67 5.27
N TYR A 162 4.34 2.85 5.72
CA TYR A 162 3.41 3.85 5.19
C TYR A 162 3.90 5.30 5.42
N GLU A 163 4.45 5.57 6.62
CA GLU A 163 5.01 6.88 6.98
C GLU A 163 6.56 6.88 7.07
N GLY A 164 7.21 5.81 6.59
CA GLY A 164 8.67 5.68 6.69
C GLY A 164 9.17 5.41 8.11
N LYS A 165 8.31 4.92 9.00
CA LYS A 165 8.58 4.68 10.43
C LYS A 165 8.34 3.23 10.87
N ALA A 166 8.47 2.28 9.94
CA ALA A 166 8.40 0.87 10.28
C ALA A 166 9.58 0.46 11.17
N VAL A 167 9.36 -0.53 12.03
CA VAL A 167 10.30 -0.97 13.05
C VAL A 167 10.57 -2.47 12.92
N ALA A 168 11.83 -2.84 12.82
CA ALA A 168 12.26 -4.23 12.96
C ALA A 168 12.22 -4.63 14.44
N VAL A 169 11.39 -5.61 14.76
CA VAL A 169 11.20 -6.09 16.12
C VAL A 169 11.92 -7.41 16.29
N ALA A 170 12.98 -7.42 17.10
CA ALA A 170 13.74 -8.64 17.37
C ALA A 170 12.86 -9.69 18.06
N LYS A 171 13.20 -10.95 17.85
CA LYS A 171 12.48 -12.09 18.43
C LYS A 171 12.31 -11.95 19.94
N ASN A 172 11.09 -12.19 20.43
CA ASN A 172 10.67 -12.08 21.82
C ASN A 172 10.81 -10.65 22.41
N LYS A 173 10.93 -9.63 21.57
CA LYS A 173 10.85 -8.23 22.02
C LYS A 173 9.45 -7.69 21.87
N GLU A 174 9.14 -6.74 22.76
CA GLU A 174 7.82 -6.15 22.92
C GLU A 174 7.84 -4.67 22.59
N LEU A 175 6.79 -4.22 21.91
CA LEU A 175 6.48 -2.80 21.73
C LEU A 175 5.16 -2.52 22.44
N THR A 176 5.14 -1.51 23.27
CA THR A 176 3.97 -1.11 24.08
C THR A 176 3.37 0.18 23.55
N PHE A 177 2.05 0.18 23.41
CA PHE A 177 1.24 1.33 23.01
C PHE A 177 0.19 1.58 24.09
N GLU A 178 -0.07 2.83 24.41
CA GLU A 178 -1.03 3.20 25.46
C GLU A 178 -2.15 4.06 24.88
N PHE A 179 -3.37 3.83 25.32
CA PHE A 179 -4.54 4.62 24.94
C PHE A 179 -5.48 4.84 26.12
N ALA A 180 -6.31 5.87 26.01
CA ALA A 180 -7.27 6.25 27.03
C ALA A 180 -8.46 5.28 27.11
N ALA A 181 -9.43 5.60 27.95
CA ALA A 181 -10.66 4.83 28.10
C ALA A 181 -11.34 4.53 26.75
N TRP A 182 -11.84 3.32 26.62
CA TRP A 182 -12.55 2.83 25.44
C TRP A 182 -14.02 2.67 25.73
N GLU A 183 -14.87 3.12 24.80
CA GLU A 183 -16.31 3.22 25.07
C GLU A 183 -17.07 1.90 24.92
N THR A 184 -16.54 0.95 24.15
CA THR A 184 -17.19 -0.34 23.86
C THR A 184 -16.48 -1.51 24.54
N ASP A 185 -17.19 -2.65 24.69
CA ASP A 185 -16.66 -3.84 25.36
C ASP A 185 -15.63 -4.63 24.49
N SER A 186 -15.35 -4.14 23.30
CA SER A 186 -14.37 -4.74 22.41
C SER A 186 -13.73 -3.70 21.50
N VAL A 187 -12.53 -4.02 21.02
CA VAL A 187 -11.77 -3.22 20.06
C VAL A 187 -11.33 -4.09 18.88
N GLU A 188 -11.44 -3.58 17.67
CA GLU A 188 -10.83 -4.21 16.50
C GLU A 188 -9.43 -3.64 16.32
N VAL A 189 -8.43 -4.48 16.47
CA VAL A 189 -7.02 -4.16 16.27
C VAL A 189 -6.62 -4.59 14.87
N GLU A 190 -6.16 -3.65 14.05
CA GLU A 190 -5.57 -3.92 12.75
C GLU A 190 -4.07 -3.69 12.84
N VAL A 191 -3.29 -4.75 12.60
CA VAL A 191 -1.84 -4.72 12.58
C VAL A 191 -1.36 -4.75 11.14
N ARG A 192 -0.53 -3.81 10.78
CA ARG A 192 0.10 -3.67 9.47
C ARG A 192 1.58 -3.95 9.57
N LEU A 193 2.06 -4.86 8.73
CA LEU A 193 3.43 -5.34 8.74
C LEU A 193 4.03 -5.25 7.33
N LEU A 194 5.33 -5.19 7.22
CA LEU A 194 5.99 -5.30 5.92
C LEU A 194 5.97 -6.77 5.45
N PRO A 195 5.63 -7.03 4.19
CA PRO A 195 5.56 -8.38 3.63
C PRO A 195 6.94 -8.91 3.25
N ASN A 196 7.84 -8.98 4.23
CA ASN A 196 9.19 -9.48 4.06
C ASN A 196 9.28 -11.00 4.31
N HIS A 197 10.42 -11.58 3.96
CA HIS A 197 10.71 -12.98 4.24
C HIS A 197 11.24 -13.17 5.66
N PRO A 198 10.99 -14.34 6.30
CA PRO A 198 11.59 -14.64 7.58
C PRO A 198 13.11 -14.77 7.46
N VAL A 199 13.82 -14.37 8.52
CA VAL A 199 15.26 -14.56 8.62
C VAL A 199 15.58 -16.03 8.93
N GLU A 200 14.72 -16.65 9.75
CA GLU A 200 14.79 -18.06 10.13
C GLU A 200 13.42 -18.72 9.98
N GLY A 201 13.39 -20.01 9.63
CA GLY A 201 12.13 -20.75 9.49
C GLY A 201 11.33 -20.40 8.24
N GLU A 202 10.01 -20.60 8.30
CA GLU A 202 9.11 -20.48 7.13
C GLU A 202 8.05 -19.38 7.28
N ARG A 203 7.86 -18.83 8.48
CA ARG A 203 6.78 -17.87 8.79
C ARG A 203 7.28 -16.75 9.66
N LEU A 204 6.54 -15.64 9.65
CA LEU A 204 6.68 -14.53 10.59
C LEU A 204 5.44 -14.50 11.47
N ARG A 205 5.64 -14.56 12.81
CA ARG A 205 4.56 -14.61 13.79
C ARG A 205 4.73 -13.53 14.83
N PHE A 206 3.60 -13.11 15.37
CA PHE A 206 3.53 -12.17 16.48
C PHE A 206 2.34 -12.49 17.39
N THR A 207 2.29 -11.87 18.54
CA THR A 207 1.09 -11.82 19.40
C THR A 207 0.72 -10.38 19.70
N ILE A 208 -0.56 -10.16 20.02
CA ILE A 208 -1.06 -8.92 20.61
C ILE A 208 -1.59 -9.25 22.00
N SER A 209 -1.23 -8.44 22.97
CA SER A 209 -1.81 -8.48 24.32
C SER A 209 -2.49 -7.16 24.62
N LEU A 210 -3.71 -7.22 25.14
CA LEU A 210 -4.43 -6.06 25.64
C LEU A 210 -4.69 -6.24 27.12
N ASP A 211 -4.14 -5.35 27.95
CA ASP A 211 -4.31 -5.36 29.41
C ASP A 211 -3.96 -6.69 30.10
N GLY A 212 -3.02 -7.43 29.53
CA GLY A 212 -2.58 -8.72 30.05
C GLY A 212 -3.29 -9.94 29.43
N SER A 213 -4.30 -9.73 28.58
CA SER A 213 -4.91 -10.81 27.78
C SER A 213 -4.21 -10.91 26.43
N ALA A 214 -3.47 -11.98 26.19
CA ALA A 214 -2.76 -12.19 24.94
C ALA A 214 -3.60 -12.95 23.91
N THR A 215 -3.40 -12.65 22.64
CA THR A 215 -3.92 -13.45 21.54
C THR A 215 -3.15 -14.75 21.40
N GLU A 216 -3.71 -15.71 20.68
CA GLU A 216 -2.92 -16.77 20.09
C GLU A 216 -1.90 -16.20 19.10
N SER A 217 -0.92 -17.01 18.74
CA SER A 217 0.08 -16.57 17.77
C SER A 217 -0.56 -16.32 16.40
N VAL A 218 -0.34 -15.13 15.87
CA VAL A 218 -0.82 -14.69 14.55
C VAL A 218 0.34 -14.77 13.57
N SER A 219 0.15 -15.44 12.44
CA SER A 219 1.15 -15.49 11.39
C SER A 219 0.67 -14.79 10.13
N TYR A 220 1.60 -14.29 9.32
CA TYR A 220 1.36 -13.92 7.94
C TYR A 220 2.23 -14.80 7.03
N GLU A 221 1.59 -15.26 5.93
CA GLU A 221 2.20 -16.26 5.07
C GLU A 221 3.29 -15.67 4.19
N THR A 222 4.50 -16.22 4.31
CA THR A 222 5.67 -15.76 3.55
C THR A 222 6.35 -16.88 2.79
N LYS A 223 5.90 -18.14 2.99
CA LYS A 223 6.51 -19.31 2.38
C LYS A 223 6.32 -19.35 0.88
N GLY A 224 7.41 -19.50 0.17
CA GLY A 224 7.44 -20.00 -1.20
C GLY A 224 6.60 -19.23 -2.23
N ARG A 225 6.43 -17.91 -2.10
CA ARG A 225 5.59 -17.11 -3.00
C ARG A 225 4.13 -17.57 -2.99
N SER A 226 3.59 -17.86 -1.81
CA SER A 226 2.16 -18.13 -1.61
C SER A 226 1.28 -17.03 -2.22
N GLU A 227 0.01 -17.32 -2.51
CA GLU A 227 -0.91 -16.30 -3.04
C GLU A 227 -1.06 -15.14 -2.04
N GLU A 228 -1.14 -15.43 -0.74
CA GLU A 228 -1.17 -14.40 0.29
C GLU A 228 0.08 -13.52 0.28
N TRP A 229 1.28 -14.12 0.15
CA TRP A 229 2.51 -13.35 0.05
C TRP A 229 2.51 -12.43 -1.18
N LYS A 230 2.05 -12.93 -2.34
CA LYS A 230 1.95 -12.13 -3.56
C LYS A 230 1.02 -10.94 -3.38
N GLU A 231 -0.14 -11.13 -2.78
CA GLU A 231 -1.08 -10.04 -2.48
C GLU A 231 -0.46 -9.03 -1.51
N ASN A 232 0.15 -9.49 -0.43
CA ASN A 232 0.82 -8.63 0.53
C ASN A 232 1.92 -7.78 -0.11
N VAL A 233 2.74 -8.38 -0.99
CA VAL A 233 3.80 -7.67 -1.72
C VAL A 233 3.22 -6.66 -2.71
N LEU A 234 2.17 -7.00 -3.43
CA LEU A 234 1.51 -6.08 -4.36
C LEU A 234 0.86 -4.89 -3.63
N CYS A 235 0.35 -5.12 -2.43
CA CYS A 235 -0.20 -4.06 -1.56
C CYS A 235 0.90 -3.34 -0.75
N ASN A 236 2.15 -3.83 -0.80
CA ASN A 236 3.26 -3.39 0.03
C ASN A 236 2.95 -3.45 1.54
N GLN A 237 2.06 -4.32 1.95
CA GLN A 237 1.59 -4.42 3.32
C GLN A 237 0.93 -5.77 3.60
N ALA A 238 1.27 -6.41 4.71
CA ALA A 238 0.54 -7.55 5.28
C ALA A 238 -0.37 -7.03 6.40
N VAL A 239 -1.66 -7.36 6.35
CA VAL A 239 -2.65 -6.87 7.31
C VAL A 239 -3.24 -8.04 8.10
N ARG A 240 -3.30 -7.88 9.43
CA ARG A 240 -4.01 -8.80 10.33
C ARG A 240 -5.00 -8.03 11.18
N ARG A 241 -6.20 -8.58 11.32
CA ARG A 241 -7.27 -7.99 12.13
C ARG A 241 -7.72 -8.99 13.18
N MET A 242 -7.97 -8.48 14.38
CA MET A 242 -8.48 -9.26 15.50
C MET A 242 -9.40 -8.39 16.35
N ILE A 243 -10.39 -9.02 16.98
CA ILE A 243 -11.27 -8.35 17.93
C ILE A 243 -10.87 -8.81 19.32
N LEU A 244 -10.54 -7.87 20.19
CA LEU A 244 -10.14 -8.13 21.56
C LEU A 244 -11.18 -7.56 22.52
N PRO A 245 -11.48 -8.26 23.63
CA PRO A 245 -12.33 -7.72 24.69
C PRO A 245 -11.61 -6.57 25.40
N VAL A 246 -12.36 -5.55 25.76
CA VAL A 246 -11.86 -4.39 26.50
C VAL A 246 -12.55 -4.34 27.85
N THR A 247 -11.78 -4.22 28.93
CA THR A 247 -12.30 -3.97 30.28
C THR A 247 -12.51 -2.48 30.46
N ARG A 248 -13.47 -2.09 31.32
CA ARG A 248 -13.72 -0.68 31.64
C ARG A 248 -12.60 -0.14 32.55
N LYS A 249 -11.58 0.44 31.93
CA LYS A 249 -10.46 1.13 32.60
C LYS A 249 -10.32 2.55 32.08
N THR A 250 -9.58 3.37 32.79
CA THR A 250 -9.27 4.75 32.39
C THR A 250 -8.14 4.84 31.38
N SER A 251 -7.31 3.79 31.33
CA SER A 251 -6.23 3.64 30.34
C SER A 251 -5.99 2.18 30.03
N HIS A 252 -5.51 1.92 28.83
CA HIS A 252 -5.26 0.59 28.29
C HIS A 252 -3.83 0.48 27.78
N ARG A 253 -3.28 -0.73 27.87
CA ARG A 253 -1.96 -1.06 27.34
C ARG A 253 -2.06 -2.19 26.32
N LEU A 254 -1.67 -1.88 25.09
CA LEU A 254 -1.56 -2.84 23.99
C LEU A 254 -0.09 -3.19 23.79
N ILE A 255 0.24 -4.48 23.78
CA ILE A 255 1.60 -4.96 23.61
C ILE A 255 1.65 -5.81 22.33
N PHE A 256 2.54 -5.45 21.44
CA PHE A 256 2.93 -6.24 20.26
C PHE A 256 4.20 -7.01 20.60
N THR A 257 4.22 -8.32 20.41
CA THR A 257 5.40 -9.17 20.65
C THR A 257 5.75 -9.92 19.37
N ALA A 258 6.96 -9.74 18.85
CA ALA A 258 7.48 -10.55 17.75
C ALA A 258 7.88 -11.95 18.26
N LEU A 259 7.40 -12.99 17.60
CA LEU A 259 7.76 -14.40 17.94
C LEU A 259 8.88 -14.96 17.08
N ASP A 260 9.13 -14.34 15.93
CA ASP A 260 10.16 -14.75 14.98
C ASP A 260 11.07 -13.58 14.63
N GLU A 261 12.30 -13.88 14.24
CA GLU A 261 13.23 -12.87 13.73
C GLU A 261 12.82 -12.43 12.33
N GLY A 262 12.91 -11.12 12.06
CA GLY A 262 12.51 -10.52 10.79
C GLY A 262 11.08 -9.96 10.76
N VAL A 263 10.37 -9.96 11.88
CA VAL A 263 9.08 -9.26 11.99
C VAL A 263 9.30 -7.75 11.93
N VAL A 264 8.64 -7.07 10.98
CA VAL A 264 8.72 -5.62 10.83
C VAL A 264 7.32 -5.02 10.97
N LEU A 265 7.10 -4.30 12.08
CA LEU A 265 5.85 -3.61 12.36
C LEU A 265 5.84 -2.25 11.66
N ASP A 266 4.83 -2.01 10.84
CA ASP A 266 4.58 -0.71 10.22
C ASP A 266 3.65 0.14 11.10
N GLN A 267 2.40 -0.27 11.23
CA GLN A 267 1.40 0.50 11.96
C GLN A 267 0.42 -0.39 12.73
N ILE A 268 -0.18 0.18 13.77
CA ILE A 268 -1.34 -0.40 14.48
C ILE A 268 -2.49 0.60 14.45
N TYR A 269 -3.67 0.11 14.12
CA TYR A 269 -4.91 0.89 14.11
C TYR A 269 -5.92 0.27 15.08
N LEU A 270 -6.62 1.10 15.82
CA LEU A 270 -7.76 0.68 16.65
C LEU A 270 -9.05 1.24 16.08
N TYR A 271 -10.01 0.35 15.89
CA TYR A 271 -11.35 0.70 15.40
C TYR A 271 -12.41 0.24 16.39
N THR A 272 -13.51 0.99 16.47
CA THR A 272 -14.74 0.46 17.04
C THR A 272 -15.23 -0.71 16.17
N PRO A 273 -15.46 -1.90 16.74
CA PRO A 273 -15.93 -3.04 15.97
C PRO A 273 -17.25 -2.73 15.27
N ARG A 274 -17.39 -3.18 14.01
CA ARG A 274 -18.66 -3.12 13.32
C ARG A 274 -19.61 -4.15 13.94
N ILE A 275 -20.73 -3.70 14.47
CA ILE A 275 -21.83 -4.59 14.83
C ILE A 275 -22.31 -5.22 13.52
N LYS A 276 -22.24 -6.55 13.43
CA LYS A 276 -22.78 -7.28 12.28
C LYS A 276 -24.28 -7.31 12.29
#